data_6e90b140dd47c2ad281af66a186e4c36
#
_entry.id   6e90b140dd47c2ad281af66a186e4c36
#
_cell.length_a   1.000
_cell.length_b   1.000
_cell.length_c   1.000
_cell.angle_alpha   90.00
_cell.angle_beta   90.00
_cell.angle_gamma   90.00
#
_symmetry.space_group_name_H-M   'P 1'
#
loop_
_entity.id
_entity.type
_entity.pdbx_description
1 polymer ?
#
loop_
_entity_poly.entity_id
_entity_poly.type
_entity_poly.pdbx_seq_one_letter_code
_entity_poly.pdbx_strand_id
1 'polypeptide(L)'
;GKYDKHEMIALIRRAYDEGVTFFDTAEVYGPHTSEEWVGEAVAPFRNKIKIGTKFGFGVEEGKPTALNSRPDHIRRAVEGSLKRLRTDHIDLLYQHRVDPNVPVEEVAGVVKELILEGKVLHWGMSEASARSIRRAHAVCPLSAVQSEYAIWWREPETKIFPTLEELGIGFVPYCPLGR
;
A
#
# COMPACT_ATOMS: atom_id res chain seq x y z
N GLY A 1 15.61 1.63 -18.19
CA GLY A 1 15.04 1.29 -19.50
C GLY A 1 13.61 1.78 -19.55
N LYS A 2 13.15 2.26 -20.66
CA LYS A 2 11.72 2.53 -20.85
C LYS A 2 11.02 1.17 -21.00
N TYR A 3 10.20 0.81 -20.02
CA TYR A 3 9.32 -0.34 -20.15
C TYR A 3 8.21 -0.03 -21.16
N ASP A 4 7.88 -0.98 -22.01
CA ASP A 4 6.73 -0.87 -22.90
C ASP A 4 5.45 -1.15 -22.12
N LYS A 5 4.44 -0.27 -22.26
CA LYS A 5 3.16 -0.39 -21.56
C LYS A 5 2.43 -1.69 -21.89
N HIS A 6 2.44 -2.07 -23.18
CA HIS A 6 1.72 -3.28 -23.63
C HIS A 6 2.36 -4.54 -23.10
N GLU A 7 3.70 -4.59 -23.07
CA GLU A 7 4.45 -5.69 -22.46
C GLU A 7 4.16 -5.82 -20.97
N MET A 8 4.13 -4.71 -20.23
CA MET A 8 3.85 -4.72 -18.80
C MET A 8 2.40 -5.15 -18.49
N ILE A 9 1.43 -4.69 -19.26
CA ILE A 9 0.03 -5.15 -19.13
C ILE A 9 -0.07 -6.65 -19.43
N ALA A 10 0.59 -7.13 -20.48
CA ALA A 10 0.62 -8.56 -20.82
C ALA A 10 1.27 -9.39 -19.70
N LEU A 11 2.37 -8.89 -19.10
CA LEU A 11 3.02 -9.54 -17.97
C LEU A 11 2.12 -9.66 -16.75
N ILE A 12 1.41 -8.58 -16.39
CA ILE A 12 0.46 -8.59 -15.25
C ILE A 12 -0.66 -9.61 -15.49
N ARG A 13 -1.22 -9.65 -16.70
CA ARG A 13 -2.27 -10.62 -17.07
C ARG A 13 -1.76 -12.05 -17.00
N ARG A 14 -0.56 -12.30 -17.52
CA ARG A 14 0.08 -13.60 -17.42
C ARG A 14 0.31 -14.02 -15.96
N ALA A 15 0.74 -13.11 -15.09
CA ALA A 15 0.88 -13.41 -13.66
C ALA A 15 -0.46 -13.88 -13.05
N TYR A 16 -1.57 -13.24 -13.43
CA TYR A 16 -2.90 -13.70 -13.02
C TYR A 16 -3.23 -15.10 -13.56
N ASP A 17 -2.94 -15.39 -14.83
CA ASP A 17 -3.17 -16.71 -15.45
C ASP A 17 -2.34 -17.81 -14.77
N GLU A 18 -1.16 -17.46 -14.25
CA GLU A 18 -0.28 -18.33 -13.45
C GLU A 18 -0.69 -18.41 -11.95
N GLY A 19 -1.80 -17.79 -11.55
CA GLY A 19 -2.38 -17.91 -10.22
C GLY A 19 -2.07 -16.78 -9.23
N VAL A 20 -1.47 -15.69 -9.66
CA VAL A 20 -1.27 -14.51 -8.81
C VAL A 20 -2.60 -13.79 -8.60
N THR A 21 -3.01 -13.65 -7.33
CA THR A 21 -4.30 -13.02 -6.95
C THR A 21 -4.17 -11.76 -6.11
N PHE A 22 -2.94 -11.36 -5.75
CA PHE A 22 -2.67 -10.11 -5.04
C PHE A 22 -1.65 -9.29 -5.82
N PHE A 23 -2.00 -8.06 -6.18
CA PHE A 23 -1.14 -7.12 -6.89
C PHE A 23 -0.85 -5.92 -6.00
N ASP A 24 0.44 -5.66 -5.76
CA ASP A 24 0.92 -4.56 -4.93
C ASP A 24 1.53 -3.45 -5.79
N THR A 25 1.09 -2.22 -5.56
CA THR A 25 1.58 -1.02 -6.24
C THR A 25 1.71 0.15 -5.26
N ALA A 26 1.92 1.36 -5.74
CA ALA A 26 1.88 2.60 -4.98
C ALA A 26 1.70 3.81 -5.90
N GLU A 27 1.11 4.91 -5.40
CA GLU A 27 0.97 6.16 -6.15
C GLU A 27 2.30 6.70 -6.65
N VAL A 28 3.38 6.50 -5.87
CA VAL A 28 4.72 7.00 -6.15
C VAL A 28 5.50 6.16 -7.18
N TYR A 29 5.00 4.99 -7.57
CA TYR A 29 5.70 4.12 -8.53
C TYR A 29 5.52 4.60 -9.97
N GLY A 30 6.61 5.10 -10.55
CA GLY A 30 6.70 5.64 -11.89
C GLY A 30 5.96 6.96 -12.14
N PRO A 31 5.90 7.96 -11.23
CA PRO A 31 4.75 8.23 -10.37
C PRO A 31 3.43 8.09 -11.13
N HIS A 32 2.48 7.42 -10.49
CA HIS A 32 1.14 7.08 -11.00
C HIS A 32 1.09 5.99 -12.08
N THR A 33 2.15 5.86 -12.90
CA THR A 33 2.19 4.95 -14.06
C THR A 33 1.91 3.50 -13.69
N SER A 34 2.46 3.03 -12.55
CA SER A 34 2.25 1.65 -12.09
C SER A 34 0.78 1.38 -11.77
N GLU A 35 0.08 2.29 -11.09
CA GLU A 35 -1.35 2.14 -10.81
C GLU A 35 -2.20 2.16 -12.08
N GLU A 36 -1.87 3.02 -13.05
CA GLU A 36 -2.57 3.06 -14.34
C GLU A 36 -2.45 1.75 -15.11
N TRP A 37 -1.24 1.16 -15.15
CA TRP A 37 -0.99 -0.09 -15.84
C TRP A 37 -1.64 -1.28 -15.12
N VAL A 38 -1.54 -1.33 -13.79
CA VAL A 38 -2.25 -2.35 -13.00
C VAL A 38 -3.75 -2.23 -13.23
N GLY A 39 -4.34 -1.04 -13.10
CA GLY A 39 -5.77 -0.83 -13.29
C GLY A 39 -6.27 -1.28 -14.67
N GLU A 40 -5.52 -0.97 -15.73
CA GLU A 40 -5.85 -1.42 -17.08
C GLU A 40 -5.69 -2.94 -17.26
N ALA A 41 -4.63 -3.49 -16.70
CA ALA A 41 -4.35 -4.91 -16.84
C ALA A 41 -5.42 -5.78 -16.17
N VAL A 42 -5.82 -5.41 -14.94
CA VAL A 42 -6.69 -6.24 -14.10
C VAL A 42 -8.18 -5.97 -14.29
N ALA A 43 -8.57 -4.92 -15.01
CA ALA A 43 -9.96 -4.56 -15.24
C ALA A 43 -10.87 -5.75 -15.65
N PRO A 44 -10.45 -6.68 -16.55
CA PRO A 44 -11.29 -7.81 -16.95
C PRO A 44 -11.56 -8.83 -15.82
N PHE A 45 -10.74 -8.86 -14.78
CA PHE A 45 -10.82 -9.83 -13.67
C PHE A 45 -10.70 -9.18 -12.28
N ARG A 46 -11.00 -7.88 -12.18
CA ARG A 46 -10.88 -7.09 -10.94
C ARG A 46 -11.51 -7.80 -9.71
N ASN A 47 -12.68 -8.40 -9.88
CA ASN A 47 -13.41 -9.06 -8.79
C ASN A 47 -12.80 -10.41 -8.35
N LYS A 48 -11.77 -10.91 -9.07
CA LYS A 48 -11.12 -12.18 -8.76
C LYS A 48 -9.77 -12.00 -8.05
N ILE A 49 -9.34 -10.75 -7.85
CA ILE A 49 -8.03 -10.41 -7.30
C ILE A 49 -8.16 -9.36 -6.19
N LYS A 50 -7.07 -9.15 -5.47
CA LYS A 50 -6.91 -8.09 -4.49
C LYS A 50 -5.83 -7.12 -4.94
N ILE A 51 -6.03 -5.83 -4.66
CA ILE A 51 -5.08 -4.77 -4.98
C ILE A 51 -4.63 -4.11 -3.68
N GLY A 52 -3.30 -4.09 -3.48
CA GLY A 52 -2.64 -3.24 -2.50
C GLY A 52 -2.07 -2.00 -3.18
N THR A 53 -2.30 -0.81 -2.61
CA THR A 53 -1.59 0.40 -3.01
C THR A 53 -1.21 1.23 -1.79
N LYS A 54 -0.44 2.31 -2.00
CA LYS A 54 0.19 3.03 -0.91
C LYS A 54 0.11 4.54 -1.14
N PHE A 55 -0.20 5.29 -0.08
CA PHE A 55 -0.12 6.75 -0.01
C PHE A 55 1.01 7.20 0.91
N GLY A 56 1.31 8.48 0.95
CA GLY A 56 2.18 9.08 1.95
C GLY A 56 3.40 9.81 1.42
N PHE A 57 3.61 9.83 0.13
CA PHE A 57 4.54 10.73 -0.54
C PHE A 57 3.78 11.81 -1.29
N GLY A 58 4.33 13.03 -1.36
CA GLY A 58 3.87 14.01 -2.33
C GLY A 58 4.31 13.59 -3.74
N VAL A 59 3.52 13.98 -4.73
CA VAL A 59 3.88 13.85 -6.14
C VAL A 59 3.63 15.20 -6.81
N GLU A 60 4.68 15.85 -7.30
CA GLU A 60 4.62 17.14 -7.97
C GLU A 60 5.36 17.04 -9.31
N GLU A 61 4.78 17.57 -10.37
CA GLU A 61 5.35 17.53 -11.73
C GLU A 61 5.83 16.13 -12.17
N GLY A 62 5.11 15.08 -11.76
CA GLY A 62 5.47 13.69 -12.08
C GLY A 62 6.71 13.16 -11.33
N LYS A 63 7.10 13.78 -10.21
CA LYS A 63 8.21 13.34 -9.37
C LYS A 63 7.78 13.14 -7.93
N PRO A 64 8.31 12.12 -7.23
CA PRO A 64 8.13 12.00 -5.80
C PRO A 64 8.72 13.21 -5.05
N THR A 65 7.99 13.71 -4.06
CA THR A 65 8.46 14.74 -3.14
C THR A 65 8.55 14.20 -1.71
N ALA A 66 8.61 15.10 -0.72
CA ALA A 66 8.68 14.74 0.69
C ALA A 66 7.47 13.91 1.14
N LEU A 67 7.58 13.29 2.31
CA LEU A 67 6.46 12.63 2.99
C LEU A 67 5.32 13.61 3.23
N ASN A 68 4.10 13.15 2.99
CA ASN A 68 2.89 13.92 3.21
C ASN A 68 1.73 12.98 3.59
N SER A 69 1.48 12.84 4.88
CA SER A 69 0.34 12.09 5.41
C SER A 69 -0.75 13.01 6.00
N ARG A 70 -0.86 14.25 5.54
CA ARG A 70 -1.93 15.16 5.98
C ARG A 70 -3.29 14.66 5.51
N PRO A 71 -4.37 14.85 6.30
CA PRO A 71 -5.70 14.35 5.99
C PRO A 71 -6.20 14.67 4.58
N ASP A 72 -6.05 15.92 4.15
CA ASP A 72 -6.45 16.37 2.82
C ASP A 72 -5.65 15.70 1.70
N HIS A 73 -4.37 15.44 1.93
CA HIS A 73 -3.52 14.72 0.97
C HIS A 73 -3.90 13.24 0.88
N ILE A 74 -4.12 12.57 2.02
CA ILE A 74 -4.54 11.16 2.03
C ILE A 74 -5.81 10.96 1.21
N ARG A 75 -6.82 11.82 1.40
CA ARG A 75 -8.08 11.75 0.65
C ARG A 75 -7.86 11.93 -0.84
N ARG A 76 -7.07 12.95 -1.24
CA ARG A 76 -6.72 13.16 -2.67
C ARG A 76 -5.95 11.98 -3.26
N ALA A 77 -5.00 11.43 -2.53
CA ALA A 77 -4.21 10.28 -2.96
C ALA A 77 -5.12 9.06 -3.22
N VAL A 78 -6.04 8.75 -2.30
CA VAL A 78 -6.99 7.64 -2.44
C VAL A 78 -7.92 7.85 -3.62
N GLU A 79 -8.51 9.03 -3.79
CA GLU A 79 -9.36 9.34 -4.96
C GLU A 79 -8.58 9.21 -6.28
N GLY A 80 -7.32 9.65 -6.29
CA GLY A 80 -6.43 9.49 -7.42
C GLY A 80 -6.14 8.02 -7.73
N SER A 81 -5.82 7.22 -6.70
CA SER A 81 -5.56 5.79 -6.84
C SER A 81 -6.77 5.02 -7.36
N LEU A 82 -7.98 5.30 -6.84
CA LEU A 82 -9.24 4.69 -7.33
C LEU A 82 -9.44 4.94 -8.84
N LYS A 83 -9.20 6.17 -9.29
CA LYS A 83 -9.31 6.54 -10.72
C LYS A 83 -8.28 5.79 -11.57
N ARG A 84 -7.00 5.79 -11.16
CA ARG A 84 -5.92 5.12 -11.91
C ARG A 84 -6.09 3.61 -11.96
N LEU A 85 -6.50 3.01 -10.83
CA LEU A 85 -6.76 1.58 -10.70
C LEU A 85 -8.09 1.15 -11.34
N ARG A 86 -8.93 2.11 -11.79
CA ARG A 86 -10.24 1.88 -12.45
C ARG A 86 -11.15 1.00 -11.58
N THR A 87 -11.23 1.31 -10.29
CA THR A 87 -12.00 0.54 -9.30
C THR A 87 -12.72 1.48 -8.33
N ASP A 88 -13.76 0.99 -7.70
CA ASP A 88 -14.53 1.71 -6.68
C ASP A 88 -13.98 1.51 -5.26
N HIS A 89 -13.10 0.54 -5.05
CA HIS A 89 -12.46 0.29 -3.76
C HIS A 89 -11.03 -0.22 -3.89
N ILE A 90 -10.24 0.04 -2.85
CA ILE A 90 -8.89 -0.50 -2.63
C ILE A 90 -9.00 -1.63 -1.60
N ASP A 91 -8.52 -2.83 -1.94
CA ASP A 91 -8.59 -3.96 -1.01
C ASP A 91 -7.66 -3.77 0.19
N LEU A 92 -6.44 -3.25 0.00
CA LEU A 92 -5.49 -2.97 1.07
C LEU A 92 -4.71 -1.68 0.81
N LEU A 93 -4.96 -0.67 1.63
CA LEU A 93 -4.27 0.62 1.54
C LEU A 93 -3.14 0.69 2.57
N TYR A 94 -1.92 1.00 2.15
CA TYR A 94 -0.80 1.20 3.07
C TYR A 94 -0.43 2.67 3.24
N GLN A 95 -0.09 3.07 4.48
CA GLN A 95 0.80 4.21 4.67
C GLN A 95 2.22 3.77 4.27
N HIS A 96 2.77 4.33 3.19
CA HIS A 96 4.03 3.89 2.58
C HIS A 96 5.23 4.11 3.50
N ARG A 97 5.25 5.25 4.21
CA ARG A 97 6.21 5.58 5.29
C ARG A 97 5.50 6.44 6.32
N VAL A 98 5.87 6.27 7.58
CA VAL A 98 5.35 7.12 8.67
C VAL A 98 5.87 8.54 8.48
N ASP A 99 4.96 9.50 8.39
CA ASP A 99 5.29 10.92 8.33
C ASP A 99 5.54 11.44 9.76
N PRO A 100 6.75 11.90 10.10
CA PRO A 100 7.04 12.39 11.44
C PRO A 100 6.29 13.69 11.80
N ASN A 101 5.75 14.40 10.81
CA ASN A 101 5.07 15.67 10.99
C ASN A 101 3.56 15.51 11.23
N VAL A 102 3.01 14.30 11.10
CA VAL A 102 1.58 14.02 11.28
C VAL A 102 1.41 12.88 12.28
N PRO A 103 0.65 13.09 13.37
CA PRO A 103 0.35 12.02 14.32
C PRO A 103 -0.26 10.80 13.64
N VAL A 104 0.26 9.62 13.95
CA VAL A 104 -0.20 8.38 13.30
C VAL A 104 -1.67 8.08 13.62
N GLU A 105 -2.18 8.58 14.72
CA GLU A 105 -3.59 8.50 15.12
C GLU A 105 -4.49 9.32 14.18
N GLU A 106 -4.01 10.49 13.74
CA GLU A 106 -4.73 11.32 12.78
C GLU A 106 -4.81 10.62 11.42
N VAL A 107 -3.70 10.04 10.97
CA VAL A 107 -3.65 9.21 9.75
C VAL A 107 -4.63 8.05 9.86
N ALA A 108 -4.60 7.31 10.98
CA ALA A 108 -5.50 6.18 11.23
C ALA A 108 -6.98 6.60 11.26
N GLY A 109 -7.27 7.79 11.81
CA GLY A 109 -8.62 8.38 11.80
C GLY A 109 -9.15 8.61 10.40
N VAL A 110 -8.35 9.22 9.52
CA VAL A 110 -8.72 9.46 8.12
C VAL A 110 -8.95 8.14 7.37
N VAL A 111 -8.07 7.15 7.56
CA VAL A 111 -8.25 5.85 6.90
C VAL A 111 -9.50 5.14 7.40
N LYS A 112 -9.82 5.24 8.70
CA LYS A 112 -11.06 4.71 9.26
C LYS A 112 -12.30 5.30 8.58
N GLU A 113 -12.30 6.60 8.31
CA GLU A 113 -13.39 7.26 7.57
C GLU A 113 -13.49 6.73 6.13
N LEU A 114 -12.35 6.57 5.43
CA LEU A 114 -12.32 5.99 4.09
C LEU A 114 -12.82 4.53 4.04
N ILE A 115 -12.59 3.77 5.12
CA ILE A 115 -13.16 2.42 5.27
C ILE A 115 -14.68 2.49 5.45
N LEU A 116 -15.19 3.40 6.28
CA LEU A 116 -16.62 3.61 6.46
C LEU A 116 -17.31 4.09 5.17
N GLU A 117 -16.60 4.85 4.34
CA GLU A 117 -17.05 5.26 3.00
C GLU A 117 -17.03 4.11 1.97
N GLY A 118 -16.47 2.95 2.31
CA GLY A 118 -16.32 1.81 1.40
C GLY A 118 -15.22 1.96 0.34
N LYS A 119 -14.43 3.03 0.37
CA LYS A 119 -13.34 3.30 -0.57
C LYS A 119 -12.09 2.45 -0.30
N VAL A 120 -11.92 2.03 0.93
CA VAL A 120 -10.84 1.16 1.41
C VAL A 120 -11.46 0.01 2.19
N LEU A 121 -11.04 -1.23 1.95
CA LEU A 121 -11.56 -2.37 2.70
C LEU A 121 -10.70 -2.71 3.91
N HIS A 122 -9.39 -2.67 3.74
CA HIS A 122 -8.39 -2.95 4.76
C HIS A 122 -7.24 -1.96 4.67
N TRP A 123 -6.52 -1.76 5.77
CA TRP A 123 -5.34 -0.92 5.73
C TRP A 123 -4.15 -1.50 6.48
N GLY A 124 -2.98 -0.98 6.16
CA GLY A 124 -1.72 -1.38 6.72
C GLY A 124 -0.70 -0.25 6.80
N MET A 125 0.46 -0.57 7.32
CA MET A 125 1.60 0.35 7.38
C MET A 125 2.84 -0.33 6.78
N SER A 126 3.74 0.47 6.20
CA SER A 126 5.02 -0.02 5.71
C SER A 126 6.17 0.62 6.48
N GLU A 127 7.17 -0.19 6.89
CA GLU A 127 8.35 0.24 7.64
C GLU A 127 8.03 1.03 8.92
N ALA A 128 6.95 0.65 9.60
CA ALA A 128 6.52 1.31 10.83
C ALA A 128 7.15 0.67 12.07
N SER A 129 7.49 1.50 13.06
CA SER A 129 7.95 1.00 14.36
C SER A 129 6.82 0.29 15.13
N ALA A 130 7.17 -0.63 16.02
CA ALA A 130 6.21 -1.29 16.92
C ALA A 130 5.33 -0.28 17.69
N ARG A 131 5.92 0.86 18.10
CA ARG A 131 5.19 1.96 18.77
C ARG A 131 4.16 2.59 17.85
N SER A 132 4.51 2.90 16.61
CA SER A 132 3.59 3.49 15.62
C SER A 132 2.47 2.52 15.26
N ILE A 133 2.79 1.24 15.08
CA ILE A 133 1.83 0.16 14.81
C ILE A 133 0.76 0.11 15.91
N ARG A 134 1.17 0.05 17.20
CA ARG A 134 0.24 -0.01 18.33
C ARG A 134 -0.67 1.21 18.40
N ARG A 135 -0.12 2.40 18.23
CA ARG A 135 -0.87 3.66 18.27
C ARG A 135 -1.89 3.75 17.14
N ALA A 136 -1.51 3.40 15.93
CA ALA A 136 -2.39 3.39 14.77
C ALA A 136 -3.50 2.33 14.91
N HIS A 137 -3.14 1.11 15.32
CA HIS A 137 -4.04 -0.01 15.51
C HIS A 137 -5.13 0.28 16.55
N ALA A 138 -4.81 1.02 17.61
CA ALA A 138 -5.76 1.42 18.64
C ALA A 138 -6.89 2.35 18.11
N VAL A 139 -6.65 3.11 17.03
CA VAL A 139 -7.64 4.01 16.41
C VAL A 139 -8.42 3.30 15.30
N CYS A 140 -7.69 2.58 14.46
CA CYS A 140 -8.24 1.79 13.36
C CYS A 140 -7.42 0.50 13.23
N PRO A 141 -8.03 -0.68 13.43
CA PRO A 141 -7.30 -1.95 13.38
C PRO A 141 -6.56 -2.14 12.06
N LEU A 142 -5.25 -2.41 12.14
CA LEU A 142 -4.40 -2.73 11.00
C LEU A 142 -4.61 -4.18 10.57
N SER A 143 -4.67 -4.43 9.28
CA SER A 143 -4.72 -5.78 8.71
C SER A 143 -3.35 -6.32 8.36
N ALA A 144 -2.40 -5.46 7.98
CA ALA A 144 -1.07 -5.89 7.58
C ALA A 144 0.02 -4.85 7.87
N VAL A 145 1.24 -5.33 8.06
CA VAL A 145 2.47 -4.51 8.03
C VAL A 145 3.40 -5.05 6.96
N GLN A 146 3.89 -4.16 6.09
CA GLN A 146 4.83 -4.50 5.02
C GLN A 146 6.22 -3.98 5.36
N SER A 147 7.21 -4.88 5.46
CA SER A 147 8.61 -4.50 5.75
C SER A 147 9.60 -5.35 4.99
N GLU A 148 10.82 -4.83 4.83
CA GLU A 148 11.92 -5.60 4.28
C GLU A 148 12.20 -6.81 5.17
N TYR A 149 12.28 -8.01 4.56
CA TYR A 149 12.60 -9.23 5.26
C TYR A 149 13.24 -10.25 4.30
N ALA A 150 14.46 -10.65 4.65
CA ALA A 150 15.27 -11.56 3.85
C ALA A 150 16.15 -12.43 4.77
N ILE A 151 16.82 -13.43 4.21
CA ILE A 151 17.77 -14.29 4.97
C ILE A 151 18.82 -13.46 5.70
N TRP A 152 19.27 -12.36 5.13
CA TRP A 152 20.29 -11.43 5.67
C TRP A 152 19.73 -10.16 6.32
N TRP A 153 18.41 -9.92 6.28
CA TRP A 153 17.74 -8.80 6.92
C TRP A 153 16.60 -9.31 7.80
N ARG A 154 16.90 -9.52 9.08
CA ARG A 154 16.00 -10.17 10.03
C ARG A 154 15.54 -9.26 11.17
N GLU A 155 15.73 -7.95 11.04
CA GLU A 155 15.36 -6.97 12.06
C GLU A 155 13.89 -7.06 12.52
N PRO A 156 12.91 -7.36 11.63
CA PRO A 156 11.51 -7.50 12.05
C PRO A 156 11.26 -8.55 13.12
N GLU A 157 12.09 -9.58 13.23
CA GLU A 157 11.90 -10.68 14.20
C GLU A 157 11.97 -10.21 15.67
N THR A 158 12.74 -9.15 15.95
CA THR A 158 13.00 -8.74 17.32
C THR A 158 11.89 -7.88 17.93
N LYS A 159 11.21 -7.06 17.14
CA LYS A 159 10.22 -6.09 17.65
C LYS A 159 8.90 -6.12 16.86
N ILE A 160 8.99 -6.31 15.57
CA ILE A 160 7.81 -6.25 14.71
C ILE A 160 6.98 -7.52 14.86
N PHE A 161 7.53 -8.70 14.64
CA PHE A 161 6.80 -9.96 14.73
C PHE A 161 6.08 -10.15 16.07
N PRO A 162 6.72 -9.96 17.24
CA PRO A 162 5.99 -10.07 18.52
C PRO A 162 4.82 -9.09 18.63
N THR A 163 4.96 -7.90 18.05
CA THR A 163 3.86 -6.91 18.04
C THR A 163 2.73 -7.34 17.12
N LEU A 164 3.04 -7.89 15.96
CA LEU A 164 2.04 -8.35 15.00
C LEU A 164 1.27 -9.57 15.53
N GLU A 165 1.98 -10.51 16.14
CA GLU A 165 1.37 -11.70 16.79
C GLU A 165 0.41 -11.28 17.90
N GLU A 166 0.83 -10.35 18.79
CA GLU A 166 -0.02 -9.84 19.87
C GLU A 166 -1.30 -9.16 19.35
N LEU A 167 -1.20 -8.42 18.24
CA LEU A 167 -2.31 -7.63 17.69
C LEU A 167 -3.10 -8.37 16.60
N GLY A 168 -2.70 -9.58 16.20
CA GLY A 168 -3.36 -10.32 15.13
C GLY A 168 -3.21 -9.70 13.74
N ILE A 169 -2.05 -9.06 13.47
CA ILE A 169 -1.75 -8.34 12.21
C ILE A 169 -0.91 -9.22 11.29
N GLY A 170 -1.27 -9.31 10.00
CA GLY A 170 -0.50 -10.02 8.99
C GLY A 170 0.83 -9.33 8.64
N PHE A 171 1.82 -10.11 8.19
CA PHE A 171 3.10 -9.58 7.73
C PHE A 171 3.30 -9.84 6.24
N VAL A 172 3.74 -8.81 5.52
CA VAL A 172 4.03 -8.87 4.08
C VAL A 172 5.51 -8.53 3.86
N PRO A 173 6.37 -9.52 3.58
CA PRO A 173 7.78 -9.26 3.30
C PRO A 173 7.96 -8.67 1.91
N TYR A 174 8.86 -7.67 1.78
CA TYR A 174 9.36 -7.25 0.47
C TYR A 174 10.87 -7.46 0.36
N CYS A 175 11.39 -7.47 -0.87
CA CYS A 175 12.79 -7.75 -1.19
C CYS A 175 13.36 -9.03 -0.54
N PRO A 176 12.66 -10.18 -0.62
CA PRO A 176 13.12 -11.41 0.05
C PRO A 176 14.45 -11.95 -0.50
N LEU A 177 14.85 -11.54 -1.69
CA LEU A 177 16.13 -11.88 -2.34
C LEU A 177 17.17 -10.74 -2.21
N GLY A 178 16.84 -9.66 -1.49
CA GLY A 178 17.66 -8.46 -1.32
C GLY A 178 17.38 -7.37 -2.37
N ARG A 179 18.08 -6.27 -2.21
CA ARG A 179 18.07 -5.13 -3.12
C ARG A 179 19.25 -5.17 -4.07
#